data_21ea6e989a27d995f5f8bc521f0a52f3
#
_entry.id   21ea6e989a27d995f5f8bc521f0a52f3
#
_cell.length_a   1.000
_cell.length_b   1.000
_cell.length_c   1.000
_cell.angle_alpha   90.00
_cell.angle_beta   90.00
_cell.angle_gamma   90.00
#
_symmetry.space_group_name_H-M   'P 1'
#
loop_
_entity.id
_entity.type
_entity.pdbx_description
1 polymer ?
#
loop_
_entity_poly.entity_id
_entity_poly.type
_entity_poly.pdbx_seq_one_letter_code
_entity_poly.pdbx_strand_id
1 'polypeptide(L)'
;MLRIGCHLSSSKGYCAMAKDALKIHANTFQYFSRNPRGGNAKALDQEDIARFLVETDKNDIHPFLAHAPYTLNGCSADPALRDFARRTMADDLARLEFTPGNLYN
;
A
#
# COMPACT_ATOMS: atom_id res chain seq x y z
N MET A 1 -21.01 0.44 -8.16
CA MET A 1 -20.81 1.54 -7.17
C MET A 1 -19.56 2.31 -7.52
N LEU A 2 -19.65 3.61 -7.48
CA LEU A 2 -18.49 4.48 -7.68
C LEU A 2 -17.54 4.39 -6.48
N ARG A 3 -16.25 4.15 -6.72
CA ARG A 3 -15.19 4.13 -5.71
C ARG A 3 -14.43 5.45 -5.76
N ILE A 4 -14.48 6.21 -4.67
CA ILE A 4 -13.82 7.51 -4.57
C ILE A 4 -13.00 7.55 -3.29
N GLY A 5 -11.78 8.01 -3.40
CA GLY A 5 -10.87 8.17 -2.29
C GLY A 5 -9.68 9.06 -2.65
N CYS A 6 -8.68 9.04 -1.81
CA CYS A 6 -7.47 9.81 -2.02
C CYS A 6 -6.23 9.02 -1.58
N HIS A 7 -5.07 9.63 -1.73
CA HIS A 7 -3.83 9.08 -1.19
C HIS A 7 -3.76 9.33 0.32
N LEU A 8 -3.60 8.26 1.11
CA LEU A 8 -3.49 8.33 2.56
C LEU A 8 -2.07 8.01 3.03
N SER A 9 -1.69 8.59 4.17
CA SER A 9 -0.41 8.29 4.80
C SER A 9 -0.44 6.94 5.50
N SER A 10 0.54 6.09 5.21
CA SER A 10 0.76 4.81 5.91
C SER A 10 1.66 4.94 7.15
N SER A 11 2.13 6.14 7.48
CA SER A 11 3.11 6.37 8.55
C SER A 11 2.65 5.93 9.94
N LYS A 12 1.33 5.97 10.18
CA LYS A 12 0.71 5.56 11.46
C LYS A 12 0.11 4.15 11.44
N GLY A 13 0.35 3.40 10.36
CA GLY A 13 -0.12 2.03 10.22
C GLY A 13 -1.41 1.88 9.42
N TYR A 14 -1.84 0.64 9.25
CA TYR A 14 -2.99 0.28 8.41
C TYR A 14 -4.33 0.72 9.02
N CYS A 15 -4.56 0.47 10.30
CA CYS A 15 -5.79 0.91 10.96
C CYS A 15 -5.99 2.42 10.91
N ALA A 16 -4.91 3.18 10.98
CA ALA A 16 -4.98 4.64 10.84
C ALA A 16 -5.49 5.04 9.47
N MET A 17 -5.08 4.36 8.40
CA MET A 17 -5.58 4.62 7.04
C MET A 17 -7.08 4.31 6.93
N ALA A 18 -7.56 3.21 7.51
CA ALA A 18 -8.98 2.91 7.53
C ALA A 18 -9.79 4.01 8.22
N LYS A 19 -9.32 4.50 9.37
CA LYS A 19 -9.95 5.60 10.11
C LYS A 19 -9.93 6.91 9.32
N ASP A 20 -8.84 7.20 8.64
CA ASP A 20 -8.75 8.42 7.83
C ASP A 20 -9.67 8.34 6.60
N ALA A 21 -9.78 7.18 5.96
CA ALA A 21 -10.74 6.95 4.88
C ALA A 21 -12.19 7.18 5.37
N LEU A 22 -12.54 6.64 6.52
CA LEU A 22 -13.88 6.83 7.10
C LEU A 22 -14.20 8.29 7.39
N LYS A 23 -13.24 9.05 7.91
CA LYS A 23 -13.43 10.49 8.21
C LYS A 23 -13.81 11.32 6.99
N ILE A 24 -13.31 10.95 5.82
CA ILE A 24 -13.57 11.67 4.57
C ILE A 24 -14.63 10.97 3.71
N HIS A 25 -15.30 9.96 4.26
CA HIS A 25 -16.31 9.15 3.54
C HIS A 25 -15.78 8.50 2.25
N ALA A 26 -14.49 8.15 2.22
CA ALA A 26 -13.88 7.42 1.12
C ALA A 26 -14.22 5.93 1.21
N ASN A 27 -14.42 5.29 0.05
CA ASN A 27 -14.65 3.84 -0.04
C ASN A 27 -13.53 3.11 -0.79
N THR A 28 -12.43 3.80 -1.04
CA THR A 28 -11.18 3.30 -1.60
C THR A 28 -10.06 4.28 -1.23
N PHE A 29 -8.82 3.87 -1.33
CA PHE A 29 -7.69 4.79 -1.15
C PHE A 29 -6.41 4.22 -1.77
N GLN A 30 -5.44 5.10 -1.96
CA GLN A 30 -4.09 4.77 -2.37
C GLN A 30 -3.12 5.08 -1.22
N TYR A 31 -2.03 4.33 -1.13
CA TYR A 31 -0.97 4.57 -0.16
C TYR A 31 0.37 4.08 -0.69
N PHE A 32 1.48 4.54 -0.12
CA PHE A 32 2.78 3.96 -0.42
C PHE A 32 3.04 2.72 0.43
N SER A 33 3.41 1.62 -0.23
CA SER A 33 3.75 0.34 0.43
C SER A 33 5.02 0.43 1.28
N ARG A 34 5.90 1.38 0.95
CA ARG A 34 7.19 1.65 1.61
C ARG A 34 7.57 3.11 1.43
N ASN A 35 8.73 3.51 1.99
CA ASN A 35 9.23 4.87 1.79
C ASN A 35 9.33 5.17 0.28
N PRO A 36 8.58 6.15 -0.23
CA PRO A 36 8.53 6.42 -1.67
C PRO A 36 9.83 6.97 -2.25
N ARG A 37 10.70 7.53 -1.42
CA ARG A 37 11.96 8.15 -1.87
C ARG A 37 13.18 7.28 -1.63
N GLY A 38 13.14 6.38 -0.64
CA GLY A 38 14.28 5.56 -0.25
C GLY A 38 14.11 4.06 -0.47
N GLY A 39 12.88 3.58 -0.59
CA GLY A 39 12.59 2.17 -0.76
C GLY A 39 12.64 1.31 0.51
N ASN A 40 12.85 1.91 1.68
CA ASN A 40 12.79 1.19 2.95
C ASN A 40 11.34 0.89 3.34
N ALA A 41 11.10 -0.31 3.86
CA ALA A 41 9.81 -0.74 4.37
C ALA A 41 9.88 -1.02 5.87
N LYS A 42 8.83 -0.63 6.60
CA LYS A 42 8.66 -1.02 8.00
C LYS A 42 8.24 -2.49 8.08
N ALA A 43 8.58 -3.14 9.18
CA ALA A 43 8.02 -4.45 9.49
C ALA A 43 6.48 -4.39 9.53
N LEU A 44 5.82 -5.42 9.02
CA LEU A 44 4.37 -5.52 9.08
C LEU A 44 3.93 -5.87 10.50
N ASP A 45 2.95 -5.11 11.01
CA ASP A 45 2.27 -5.41 12.26
C ASP A 45 1.02 -6.25 11.95
N GLN A 46 1.09 -7.54 12.26
CA GLN A 46 0.02 -8.50 11.95
C GLN A 46 -1.29 -8.17 12.66
N GLU A 47 -1.23 -7.65 13.89
CA GLU A 47 -2.43 -7.26 14.64
C GLU A 47 -3.08 -6.03 14.05
N ASP A 48 -2.27 -5.04 13.66
CA ASP A 48 -2.76 -3.84 12.98
C ASP A 48 -3.43 -4.19 11.64
N ILE A 49 -2.81 -5.06 10.86
CA ILE A 49 -3.38 -5.53 9.58
C ILE A 49 -4.69 -6.29 9.81
N ALA A 50 -4.75 -7.17 10.80
CA ALA A 50 -5.98 -7.91 11.10
C ALA A 50 -7.14 -6.96 11.46
N ARG A 51 -6.89 -5.96 12.30
CA ARG A 51 -7.90 -4.94 12.64
C ARG A 51 -8.29 -4.10 11.42
N PHE A 52 -7.32 -3.74 10.59
CA PHE A 52 -7.55 -3.02 9.36
C PHE A 52 -8.50 -3.76 8.42
N LEU A 53 -8.27 -5.05 8.20
CA LEU A 53 -9.11 -5.87 7.33
C LEU A 53 -10.55 -5.97 7.85
N VAL A 54 -10.74 -6.12 9.15
CA VAL A 54 -12.07 -6.10 9.76
C VAL A 54 -12.79 -4.77 9.54
N GLU A 55 -12.10 -3.65 9.77
CA GLU A 55 -12.68 -2.32 9.62
C GLU A 55 -13.01 -1.98 8.16
N THR A 56 -12.16 -2.35 7.23
CA THR A 56 -12.39 -2.08 5.81
C THR A 56 -13.49 -2.97 5.23
N ASP A 57 -13.56 -4.23 5.64
CA ASP A 57 -14.64 -5.14 5.23
C ASP A 57 -16.00 -4.65 5.74
N LYS A 58 -16.07 -4.33 7.03
CA LYS A 58 -17.30 -3.82 7.68
C LYS A 58 -17.84 -2.55 7.02
N ASN A 59 -16.96 -1.70 6.51
CA ASN A 59 -17.32 -0.38 5.95
C ASN A 59 -17.28 -0.34 4.42
N ASP A 60 -17.13 -1.47 3.75
CA ASP A 60 -17.05 -1.57 2.27
C ASP A 60 -15.96 -0.67 1.67
N ILE A 61 -14.78 -0.59 2.31
CA ILE A 61 -13.63 0.17 1.82
C ILE A 61 -12.70 -0.78 1.07
N HIS A 62 -12.80 -0.80 -0.25
CA HIS A 62 -11.96 -1.60 -1.16
C HIS A 62 -12.20 -1.21 -2.62
N PRO A 63 -11.32 -1.59 -3.56
CA PRO A 63 -9.98 -2.11 -3.33
C PRO A 63 -9.05 -1.03 -2.77
N PHE A 64 -7.89 -1.45 -2.25
CA PHE A 64 -6.81 -0.53 -1.89
C PHE A 64 -5.78 -0.53 -3.02
N LEU A 65 -5.10 0.58 -3.23
CA LEU A 65 -4.04 0.70 -4.23
C LEU A 65 -2.71 1.01 -3.54
N ALA A 66 -1.81 0.03 -3.50
CA ALA A 66 -0.44 0.24 -3.07
C ALA A 66 0.38 0.83 -4.21
N HIS A 67 0.94 2.01 -4.00
CA HIS A 67 1.79 2.67 -4.98
C HIS A 67 3.26 2.29 -4.73
N ALA A 68 3.95 1.87 -5.80
CA ALA A 68 5.38 1.62 -5.76
C ALA A 68 6.17 2.89 -5.41
N PRO A 69 7.35 2.78 -4.79
CA PRO A 69 8.20 3.94 -4.57
C PRO A 69 8.65 4.57 -5.88
N TYR A 70 8.89 5.88 -5.88
CA TYR A 70 9.35 6.64 -7.05
C TYR A 70 10.71 6.17 -7.59
N THR A 71 11.48 5.47 -6.76
CA THR A 71 12.83 4.99 -7.09
C THR A 71 12.84 3.73 -7.96
N LEU A 72 11.68 3.10 -8.21
CA LEU A 72 11.62 1.93 -9.07
C LEU A 72 11.70 2.33 -10.55
N ASN A 73 12.71 1.82 -11.23
CA ASN A 73 12.86 1.97 -12.67
C ASN A 73 13.31 0.66 -13.31
N GLY A 74 12.34 -0.16 -13.67
CA GLY A 74 12.58 -1.45 -14.34
C GLY A 74 13.14 -1.32 -15.75
N CYS A 75 13.10 -0.12 -16.35
CA CYS A 75 13.59 0.18 -17.68
C CYS A 75 14.91 0.95 -17.69
N SER A 76 15.57 1.11 -16.52
CA SER A 76 16.84 1.81 -16.43
C SER A 76 17.92 1.13 -17.29
N ALA A 77 18.79 1.94 -17.90
CA ALA A 77 20.00 1.44 -18.54
C ALA A 77 20.99 0.81 -17.56
N ASP A 78 20.95 1.24 -16.30
CA ASP A 78 21.80 0.69 -15.23
C ASP A 78 21.24 -0.66 -14.73
N PRO A 79 22.03 -1.77 -14.88
CA PRO A 79 21.61 -3.09 -14.40
C PRO A 79 21.33 -3.14 -12.88
N ALA A 80 22.06 -2.37 -12.08
CA ALA A 80 21.88 -2.33 -10.63
C ALA A 80 20.52 -1.73 -10.25
N LEU A 81 20.08 -0.67 -10.96
CA LEU A 81 18.77 -0.06 -10.75
C LEU A 81 17.63 -0.99 -11.20
N ARG A 82 17.81 -1.72 -12.30
CA ARG A 82 16.82 -2.71 -12.74
C ARG A 82 16.69 -3.84 -11.71
N ASP A 83 17.79 -4.33 -11.17
CA ASP A 83 17.79 -5.38 -10.16
C ASP A 83 17.14 -4.91 -8.86
N PHE A 84 17.45 -3.67 -8.43
CA PHE A 84 16.79 -3.05 -7.28
C PHE A 84 15.27 -2.96 -7.50
N ALA A 85 14.83 -2.50 -8.67
CA ALA A 85 13.39 -2.40 -8.99
C ALA A 85 12.71 -3.77 -8.92
N ARG A 86 13.31 -4.80 -9.51
CA ARG A 86 12.78 -6.16 -9.51
C ARG A 86 12.66 -6.75 -8.10
N ARG A 87 13.69 -6.60 -7.27
CA ARG A 87 13.69 -7.11 -5.89
C ARG A 87 12.68 -6.37 -5.02
N THR A 88 12.61 -5.05 -5.17
CA THR A 88 11.66 -4.22 -4.40
C THR A 88 10.22 -4.53 -4.77
N MET A 89 9.93 -4.69 -6.05
CA MET A 89 8.59 -5.09 -6.51
C MET A 89 8.20 -6.47 -5.98
N ALA A 90 9.11 -7.44 -6.03
CA ALA A 90 8.86 -8.78 -5.50
C ALA A 90 8.56 -8.75 -3.99
N ASP A 91 9.31 -7.95 -3.22
CA ASP A 91 9.08 -7.77 -1.79
C ASP A 91 7.73 -7.07 -1.53
N ASP A 92 7.39 -6.03 -2.29
CA ASP A 92 6.08 -5.38 -2.17
C ASP A 92 4.94 -6.36 -2.43
N LEU A 93 5.01 -7.14 -3.50
CA LEU A 93 3.96 -8.11 -3.82
C LEU A 93 3.80 -9.16 -2.72
N ALA A 94 4.91 -9.66 -2.15
CA ALA A 94 4.86 -10.58 -1.01
C ALA A 94 4.20 -9.93 0.22
N ARG A 95 4.48 -8.67 0.49
CA ARG A 95 3.86 -7.91 1.59
C ARG A 95 2.36 -7.71 1.36
N LEU A 96 1.92 -7.52 0.12
CA LEU A 96 0.51 -7.33 -0.23
C LEU A 96 -0.33 -8.60 -0.05
N GLU A 97 0.27 -9.76 0.07
CA GLU A 97 -0.45 -11.00 0.40
C GLU A 97 -1.15 -10.92 1.77
N PHE A 98 -0.66 -10.10 2.68
CA PHE A 98 -1.28 -9.87 3.99
C PHE A 98 -2.52 -8.95 3.92
N THR A 99 -2.73 -8.28 2.80
CA THR A 99 -3.92 -7.43 2.54
C THR A 99 -4.60 -7.87 1.24
N PRO A 100 -5.33 -8.99 1.26
CA PRO A 100 -5.97 -9.54 0.07
C PRO A 100 -6.87 -8.53 -0.66
N GLY A 101 -6.86 -8.55 -1.98
CA GLY A 101 -7.60 -7.60 -2.80
C GLY A 101 -6.88 -6.26 -3.03
N ASN A 102 -5.67 -6.10 -2.52
CA ASN A 102 -4.85 -4.93 -2.78
C ASN A 102 -4.37 -4.92 -4.24
N LEU A 103 -4.40 -3.75 -4.86
CA LEU A 103 -3.84 -3.52 -6.18
C LEU A 103 -2.45 -2.89 -6.04
N TYR A 104 -1.62 -3.03 -7.05
CA TYR A 104 -0.26 -2.50 -7.07
C TYR A 104 -0.01 -1.70 -8.35
N ASN A 105 0.53 -0.51 -8.20
CA ASN A 105 0.83 0.39 -9.30
C ASN A 105 2.27 0.92 -9.21
#